data_6cf44f2b936a6eed1cc3de297a94ecb4
#
_entry.id   6cf44f2b936a6eed1cc3de297a94ecb4
#
_cell.length_a   1.000
_cell.length_b   1.000
_cell.length_c   1.000
_cell.angle_alpha   90.00
_cell.angle_beta   90.00
_cell.angle_gamma   90.00
#
_symmetry.space_group_name_H-M   'P 1'
#
loop_
_entity.id
_entity.type
_entity.pdbx_description
1 polymer ?
#
loop_
_entity_poly.entity_id
_entity_poly.type
_entity_poly.pdbx_seq_one_letter_code
_entity_poly.pdbx_strand_id
1 'polypeptide(L)'
;IEIYKYLHGFKNICNYSVQKTKYLQIYIRRENIMTNPNGRFGIHGGQYIPETLMNAVKELEEAYNYYKNDPEFNRELTELLNDYAGRPSRLYYAEKMTKDLGGAKIYLKREDLNHTGAHKINNVLGQALLAKKMGKTRLIAETGAGQHGVATATAAALMGMECVVFMGEEDTKRQALNVYRMRLLGAEVIPVTSGTATLKDAVSEAMREWTKRISDTHYCLGSVMGPHPFPTIVR
;
A
#
# COMPACT_ATOMS: atom_id res chain seq x y z
N ILE A 1 6.08 -2.96 -27.85
CA ILE A 1 5.45 -4.01 -28.70
C ILE A 1 4.75 -5.09 -27.85
N GLU A 2 5.20 -5.38 -26.63
CA GLU A 2 4.54 -6.37 -25.75
C GLU A 2 3.22 -5.88 -25.14
N ILE A 3 3.03 -4.59 -24.91
CA ILE A 3 1.77 -4.00 -24.43
C ILE A 3 0.60 -4.26 -25.40
N TYR A 4 0.87 -4.37 -26.70
CA TYR A 4 -0.16 -4.64 -27.71
C TYR A 4 -0.78 -6.06 -27.61
N LYS A 5 -0.06 -7.05 -27.12
CA LYS A 5 -0.60 -8.43 -26.96
C LYS A 5 -1.58 -8.55 -25.80
N TYR A 6 -1.41 -7.74 -24.74
CA TYR A 6 -2.34 -7.72 -23.60
C TYR A 6 -3.68 -7.05 -23.95
N LEU A 7 -3.69 -6.10 -24.90
CA LEU A 7 -4.90 -5.36 -25.25
C LEU A 7 -5.88 -6.15 -26.14
N HIS A 8 -5.45 -7.21 -26.80
CA HIS A 8 -6.36 -8.07 -27.59
C HIS A 8 -7.31 -8.90 -26.70
N GLY A 9 -6.97 -9.18 -25.45
CA GLY A 9 -7.85 -9.83 -24.49
C GLY A 9 -8.99 -8.95 -23.99
N PHE A 10 -8.85 -7.62 -24.08
CA PHE A 10 -9.87 -6.66 -23.61
C PHE A 10 -11.05 -6.44 -24.55
N LYS A 11 -10.97 -6.83 -25.84
CA LYS A 11 -12.12 -6.73 -26.79
C LYS A 11 -13.36 -7.51 -26.33
N ASN A 12 -13.16 -8.58 -25.55
CA ASN A 12 -14.28 -9.40 -25.03
C ASN A 12 -14.93 -8.83 -23.75
N ILE A 13 -14.37 -7.79 -23.14
CA ILE A 13 -14.90 -7.16 -21.91
C ILE A 13 -15.85 -6.01 -22.23
N CYS A 14 -15.76 -5.41 -23.42
CA CYS A 14 -16.58 -4.26 -23.84
C CYS A 14 -18.04 -4.59 -24.20
N ASN A 15 -18.43 -5.85 -24.30
CA ASN A 15 -19.82 -6.26 -24.59
C ASN A 15 -20.77 -6.24 -23.37
N TYR A 16 -20.33 -5.69 -22.22
CA TYR A 16 -21.14 -5.58 -20.99
C TYR A 16 -21.84 -4.21 -20.82
N SER A 17 -22.48 -3.68 -21.86
CA SER A 17 -23.14 -2.36 -21.77
C SER A 17 -24.56 -2.37 -21.16
N VAL A 18 -25.12 -3.51 -20.76
CA VAL A 18 -26.51 -3.61 -20.27
C VAL A 18 -26.63 -3.72 -18.74
N GLN A 19 -25.55 -3.71 -17.97
CA GLN A 19 -25.62 -3.85 -16.50
C GLN A 19 -25.38 -2.55 -15.70
N LYS A 20 -25.39 -1.36 -16.33
CA LYS A 20 -25.11 -0.08 -15.64
C LYS A 20 -26.01 0.22 -14.44
N THR A 21 -27.28 -0.19 -14.49
CA THR A 21 -28.23 0.09 -13.39
C THR A 21 -28.01 -0.80 -12.17
N LYS A 22 -27.54 -2.02 -12.33
CA LYS A 22 -27.22 -2.94 -11.23
C LYS A 22 -25.95 -2.55 -10.50
N TYR A 23 -24.96 -2.01 -11.21
CA TYR A 23 -23.68 -1.57 -10.59
C TYR A 23 -23.85 -0.30 -9.77
N LEU A 24 -24.73 0.64 -10.17
CA LEU A 24 -25.01 1.84 -9.38
C LEU A 24 -25.71 1.49 -8.05
N GLN A 25 -26.64 0.53 -8.07
CA GLN A 25 -27.27 0.04 -6.83
C GLN A 25 -26.30 -0.76 -5.94
N ILE A 26 -25.32 -1.44 -6.50
CA ILE A 26 -24.25 -2.11 -5.76
C ILE A 26 -23.33 -1.06 -5.14
N TYR A 27 -23.05 0.05 -5.80
CA TYR A 27 -22.22 1.14 -5.27
C TYR A 27 -22.88 1.84 -4.09
N ILE A 28 -24.17 2.15 -4.17
CA ILE A 28 -24.95 2.79 -3.08
C ILE A 28 -25.13 1.82 -1.88
N ARG A 29 -25.25 0.51 -2.11
CA ARG A 29 -25.23 -0.49 -1.04
C ARG A 29 -23.86 -0.67 -0.39
N ARG A 30 -22.77 -0.38 -1.07
CA ARG A 30 -21.40 -0.48 -0.53
C ARG A 30 -21.10 0.60 0.50
N GLU A 31 -21.65 1.81 0.41
CA GLU A 31 -21.42 2.86 1.40
C GLU A 31 -21.87 2.44 2.81
N ASN A 32 -22.96 1.68 2.92
CA ASN A 32 -23.45 1.15 4.22
C ASN A 32 -22.67 -0.08 4.74
N ILE A 33 -21.88 -0.75 3.89
CA ILE A 33 -21.05 -1.90 4.30
C ILE A 33 -19.66 -1.43 4.80
N MET A 34 -19.27 -0.20 4.45
CA MET A 34 -17.91 0.33 4.64
C MET A 34 -17.66 1.00 5.99
N THR A 35 -18.65 1.08 6.87
CA THR A 35 -18.59 1.77 8.16
C THR A 35 -18.76 0.84 9.37
N ASN A 36 -18.26 -0.39 9.28
CA ASN A 36 -18.33 -1.27 10.45
C ASN A 36 -17.19 -0.91 11.43
N PRO A 37 -17.48 -0.38 12.63
CA PRO A 37 -16.49 0.05 13.60
C PRO A 37 -15.58 -1.09 14.09
N ASN A 38 -15.94 -2.35 13.85
CA ASN A 38 -15.22 -3.53 14.33
C ASN A 38 -14.27 -4.13 13.27
N GLY A 39 -13.90 -3.39 12.23
CA GLY A 39 -12.99 -3.87 11.20
C GLY A 39 -13.52 -5.00 10.33
N ARG A 40 -14.84 -5.14 10.24
CA ARG A 40 -15.49 -6.14 9.39
C ARG A 40 -16.14 -5.50 8.18
N PHE A 41 -16.07 -6.21 7.05
CA PHE A 41 -16.65 -5.86 5.76
C PHE A 41 -17.61 -7.01 5.37
N GLY A 42 -18.81 -7.02 5.95
CA GLY A 42 -19.73 -8.14 5.89
C GLY A 42 -19.20 -9.35 6.68
N ILE A 43 -19.02 -10.48 6.02
CA ILE A 43 -18.43 -11.69 6.61
C ILE A 43 -16.90 -11.66 6.66
N HIS A 44 -16.25 -10.69 5.99
CA HIS A 44 -14.81 -10.58 5.87
C HIS A 44 -14.22 -9.59 6.90
N GLY A 45 -12.92 -9.64 7.10
CA GLY A 45 -12.18 -8.76 8.00
C GLY A 45 -12.12 -9.27 9.44
N GLY A 46 -11.78 -8.40 10.38
CA GLY A 46 -11.54 -8.71 11.79
C GLY A 46 -10.04 -8.70 12.13
N GLN A 47 -9.69 -9.10 13.35
CA GLN A 47 -8.33 -9.07 13.90
C GLN A 47 -7.76 -10.49 14.05
N TYR A 48 -7.56 -11.19 12.95
CA TYR A 48 -6.94 -12.52 12.96
C TYR A 48 -5.42 -12.40 12.80
N ILE A 49 -4.72 -12.50 13.92
CA ILE A 49 -3.25 -12.37 14.00
C ILE A 49 -2.75 -13.22 15.20
N PRO A 50 -1.49 -13.68 15.21
CA PRO A 50 -0.91 -14.33 16.39
C PRO A 50 -1.08 -13.47 17.64
N GLU A 51 -1.39 -14.11 18.78
CA GLU A 51 -1.67 -13.42 20.04
C GLU A 51 -0.51 -12.52 20.49
N THR A 52 0.71 -12.92 20.19
CA THR A 52 1.92 -12.12 20.46
C THR A 52 1.91 -10.73 19.81
N LEU A 53 1.19 -10.55 18.70
CA LEU A 53 1.07 -9.29 17.98
C LEU A 53 -0.24 -8.54 18.26
N MET A 54 -1.15 -9.14 19.05
CA MET A 54 -2.47 -8.54 19.32
C MET A 54 -2.37 -7.17 19.98
N ASN A 55 -1.44 -7.01 20.94
CA ASN A 55 -1.24 -5.73 21.61
C ASN A 55 -0.72 -4.65 20.64
N ALA A 56 0.18 -4.99 19.73
CA ALA A 56 0.68 -4.06 18.72
C ALA A 56 -0.44 -3.59 17.76
N VAL A 57 -1.34 -4.49 17.41
CA VAL A 57 -2.49 -4.17 16.54
C VAL A 57 -3.52 -3.30 17.27
N LYS A 58 -3.75 -3.55 18.56
CA LYS A 58 -4.63 -2.70 19.40
C LYS A 58 -4.04 -1.30 19.60
N GLU A 59 -2.74 -1.21 19.91
CA GLU A 59 -2.03 0.07 20.00
C GLU A 59 -2.16 0.87 18.69
N LEU A 60 -2.00 0.21 17.55
CA LEU A 60 -2.17 0.83 16.24
C LEU A 60 -3.62 1.30 16.00
N GLU A 61 -4.61 0.51 16.40
CA GLU A 61 -6.03 0.86 16.28
C GLU A 61 -6.38 2.09 17.12
N GLU A 62 -5.93 2.13 18.36
CA GLU A 62 -6.11 3.27 19.27
C GLU A 62 -5.47 4.54 18.72
N ALA A 63 -4.20 4.44 18.30
CA ALA A 63 -3.49 5.55 17.68
C ALA A 63 -4.20 6.05 16.40
N TYR A 64 -4.60 5.15 15.51
CA TYR A 64 -5.33 5.53 14.30
C TYR A 64 -6.66 6.23 14.63
N ASN A 65 -7.42 5.70 15.59
CA ASN A 65 -8.70 6.28 15.99
C ASN A 65 -8.55 7.67 16.61
N TYR A 66 -7.44 7.95 17.28
CA TYR A 66 -7.10 9.26 17.79
C TYR A 66 -6.65 10.20 16.66
N TYR A 67 -5.60 9.84 15.92
CA TYR A 67 -4.94 10.71 14.96
C TYR A 67 -5.76 10.97 13.69
N LYS A 68 -6.63 10.07 13.25
CA LYS A 68 -7.50 10.30 12.07
C LYS A 68 -8.36 11.55 12.17
N ASN A 69 -8.67 12.01 13.40
CA ASN A 69 -9.46 13.21 13.66
C ASN A 69 -8.62 14.37 14.22
N ASP A 70 -7.33 14.17 14.43
CA ASP A 70 -6.43 15.20 14.92
C ASP A 70 -6.10 16.21 13.81
N PRO A 71 -6.39 17.53 14.00
CA PRO A 71 -6.18 18.54 12.96
C PRO A 71 -4.71 18.71 12.56
N GLU A 72 -3.79 18.58 13.52
CA GLU A 72 -2.35 18.73 13.27
C GLU A 72 -1.81 17.57 12.45
N PHE A 73 -2.20 16.33 12.78
CA PHE A 73 -1.86 15.14 12.00
C PHE A 73 -2.37 15.27 10.56
N ASN A 74 -3.63 15.68 10.39
CA ASN A 74 -4.25 15.82 9.07
C ASN A 74 -3.59 16.93 8.24
N ARG A 75 -3.16 18.04 8.87
CA ARG A 75 -2.40 19.10 8.22
C ARG A 75 -1.05 18.56 7.73
N GLU A 76 -0.26 17.93 8.60
CA GLU A 76 1.05 17.38 8.29
C GLU A 76 0.97 16.30 7.20
N LEU A 77 -0.02 15.40 7.27
CA LEU A 77 -0.26 14.39 6.23
C LEU A 77 -0.63 15.04 4.89
N THR A 78 -1.46 16.08 4.91
CA THR A 78 -1.87 16.80 3.70
C THR A 78 -0.69 17.49 3.03
N GLU A 79 0.19 18.13 3.80
CA GLU A 79 1.42 18.75 3.31
C GLU A 79 2.35 17.66 2.69
N LEU A 80 2.55 16.54 3.37
CA LEU A 80 3.34 15.43 2.83
C LEU A 80 2.76 14.87 1.52
N LEU A 81 1.44 14.72 1.45
CA LEU A 81 0.81 14.21 0.24
C LEU A 81 0.88 15.21 -0.93
N ASN A 82 0.68 16.50 -0.67
CA ASN A 82 0.68 17.52 -1.71
C ASN A 82 2.10 17.89 -2.17
N ASP A 83 2.97 18.20 -1.22
CA ASP A 83 4.25 18.82 -1.53
C ASP A 83 5.35 17.78 -1.75
N TYR A 84 5.31 16.65 -1.05
CA TYR A 84 6.30 15.60 -1.19
C TYR A 84 5.87 14.47 -2.16
N ALA A 85 4.66 13.96 -2.02
CA ALA A 85 4.18 12.88 -2.89
C ALA A 85 3.69 13.37 -4.27
N GLY A 86 3.30 14.64 -4.39
CA GLY A 86 2.80 15.22 -5.64
C GLY A 86 1.32 14.92 -5.93
N ARG A 87 0.53 14.78 -4.87
CA ARG A 87 -0.93 14.58 -4.98
C ARG A 87 -1.68 15.92 -5.00
N PRO A 88 -2.92 15.94 -5.51
CA PRO A 88 -3.63 14.86 -6.21
C PRO A 88 -3.00 14.56 -7.57
N SER A 89 -2.81 13.27 -7.90
CA SER A 89 -2.32 12.87 -9.21
C SER A 89 -3.32 13.23 -10.32
N ARG A 90 -2.81 13.59 -11.49
CA ARG A 90 -3.62 14.07 -12.60
C ARG A 90 -4.35 12.94 -13.32
N LEU A 91 -5.46 13.30 -13.95
CA LEU A 91 -6.19 12.44 -14.87
C LEU A 91 -5.84 12.87 -16.31
N TYR A 92 -5.26 11.94 -17.08
CA TYR A 92 -4.83 12.18 -18.45
C TYR A 92 -5.77 11.47 -19.43
N TYR A 93 -6.32 12.21 -20.40
CA TYR A 93 -7.11 11.61 -21.47
C TYR A 93 -6.20 10.97 -22.51
N ALA A 94 -6.26 9.64 -22.63
CA ALA A 94 -5.47 8.87 -23.59
C ALA A 94 -6.17 8.85 -24.94
N GLU A 95 -6.15 9.97 -25.67
CA GLU A 95 -6.89 10.18 -26.90
C GLU A 95 -6.58 9.14 -27.98
N LYS A 96 -5.29 8.92 -28.22
CA LYS A 96 -4.86 7.94 -29.23
C LYS A 96 -5.33 6.52 -28.88
N MET A 97 -5.16 6.10 -27.62
CA MET A 97 -5.61 4.79 -27.15
C MET A 97 -7.14 4.67 -27.28
N THR A 98 -7.89 5.72 -26.95
CA THR A 98 -9.34 5.78 -27.09
C THR A 98 -9.76 5.57 -28.55
N LYS A 99 -9.11 6.25 -29.50
CA LYS A 99 -9.39 6.13 -30.94
C LYS A 99 -9.01 4.75 -31.48
N ASP A 100 -7.81 4.25 -31.13
CA ASP A 100 -7.30 2.97 -31.65
C ASP A 100 -8.16 1.76 -31.19
N LEU A 101 -8.70 1.81 -29.96
CA LEU A 101 -9.51 0.75 -29.40
C LEU A 101 -11.01 0.85 -29.77
N GLY A 102 -11.50 2.03 -30.11
CA GLY A 102 -12.91 2.31 -30.38
C GLY A 102 -13.80 1.94 -29.19
N GLY A 103 -14.63 2.83 -28.71
CA GLY A 103 -15.53 2.58 -27.57
C GLY A 103 -15.46 3.66 -26.50
N ALA A 104 -15.33 3.28 -25.23
CA ALA A 104 -15.32 4.22 -24.11
C ALA A 104 -14.09 5.11 -24.12
N LYS A 105 -14.24 6.37 -23.66
CA LYS A 105 -13.11 7.27 -23.42
C LYS A 105 -12.21 6.70 -22.32
N ILE A 106 -10.91 6.62 -22.60
CA ILE A 106 -9.91 6.07 -21.69
C ILE A 106 -9.17 7.21 -21.02
N TYR A 107 -9.16 7.20 -19.68
CA TYR A 107 -8.42 8.13 -18.85
C TYR A 107 -7.42 7.38 -17.98
N LEU A 108 -6.20 7.90 -17.90
CA LEU A 108 -5.15 7.35 -17.04
C LEU A 108 -5.05 8.20 -15.76
N LYS A 109 -5.26 7.56 -14.61
CA LYS A 109 -4.95 8.15 -13.32
C LYS A 109 -3.44 8.02 -13.10
N ARG A 110 -2.72 9.15 -13.21
CA ARG A 110 -1.26 9.20 -13.33
C ARG A 110 -0.54 9.06 -11.99
N GLU A 111 -0.73 7.93 -11.30
CA GLU A 111 -0.02 7.60 -10.04
C GLU A 111 1.47 7.31 -10.28
N ASP A 112 1.87 7.09 -11.53
CA ASP A 112 3.25 6.99 -11.98
C ASP A 112 4.03 8.31 -11.87
N LEU A 113 3.34 9.44 -11.77
CA LEU A 113 3.93 10.77 -11.55
C LEU A 113 4.12 11.12 -10.08
N ASN A 114 3.63 10.31 -9.15
CA ASN A 114 3.90 10.50 -7.74
C ASN A 114 5.39 10.29 -7.45
N HIS A 115 5.87 10.86 -6.36
CA HIS A 115 7.22 10.58 -5.87
C HIS A 115 7.42 9.07 -5.71
N THR A 116 8.60 8.56 -6.02
CA THR A 116 8.97 7.14 -6.18
C THR A 116 8.44 6.44 -7.45
N GLY A 117 7.55 7.07 -8.22
CA GLY A 117 7.04 6.54 -9.49
C GLY A 117 5.88 5.57 -9.37
N ALA A 118 5.19 5.52 -8.22
CA ALA A 118 4.04 4.63 -8.00
C ALA A 118 3.11 5.14 -6.88
N HIS A 119 1.93 4.52 -6.78
CA HIS A 119 0.91 4.86 -5.78
C HIS A 119 1.28 4.50 -4.33
N LYS A 120 2.27 3.65 -4.11
CA LYS A 120 2.61 3.13 -2.77
C LYS A 120 3.03 4.20 -1.77
N ILE A 121 3.65 5.29 -2.25
CA ILE A 121 4.07 6.40 -1.38
C ILE A 121 2.90 7.02 -0.61
N ASN A 122 1.70 7.04 -1.17
CA ASN A 122 0.52 7.63 -0.54
C ASN A 122 0.16 6.94 0.78
N ASN A 123 0.04 5.61 0.73
CA ASN A 123 -0.22 4.78 1.89
C ASN A 123 0.92 4.85 2.91
N VAL A 124 2.16 4.74 2.42
CA VAL A 124 3.33 4.65 3.28
C VAL A 124 3.57 5.94 4.06
N LEU A 125 3.37 7.12 3.48
CA LEU A 125 3.51 8.39 4.20
C LEU A 125 2.54 8.46 5.39
N GLY A 126 1.29 8.05 5.20
CA GLY A 126 0.31 8.01 6.28
C GLY A 126 0.70 7.04 7.41
N GLN A 127 1.14 5.83 7.05
CA GLN A 127 1.57 4.85 8.05
C GLN A 127 2.86 5.28 8.77
N ALA A 128 3.84 5.83 8.05
CA ALA A 128 5.09 6.30 8.65
C ALA A 128 4.86 7.49 9.59
N LEU A 129 4.01 8.45 9.19
CA LEU A 129 3.64 9.56 10.06
C LEU A 129 2.93 9.07 11.32
N LEU A 130 1.97 8.15 11.18
CA LEU A 130 1.28 7.54 12.32
C LEU A 130 2.27 6.83 13.25
N ALA A 131 3.18 6.01 12.71
CA ALA A 131 4.21 5.34 13.45
C ALA A 131 5.10 6.32 14.24
N LYS A 132 5.51 7.43 13.61
CA LYS A 132 6.29 8.49 14.26
C LYS A 132 5.52 9.13 15.42
N LYS A 133 4.23 9.42 15.25
CA LYS A 133 3.38 9.95 16.34
C LYS A 133 3.17 8.94 17.47
N MET A 134 3.24 7.63 17.18
CA MET A 134 3.26 6.55 18.18
C MET A 134 4.61 6.39 18.89
N GLY A 135 5.64 7.16 18.53
CA GLY A 135 7.00 7.04 19.08
C GLY A 135 7.81 5.88 18.51
N LYS A 136 7.38 5.24 17.43
CA LYS A 136 8.16 4.21 16.75
C LYS A 136 9.34 4.85 16.03
N THR A 137 10.48 4.17 16.07
CA THR A 137 11.74 4.63 15.48
C THR A 137 12.20 3.78 14.29
N ARG A 138 11.46 2.71 14.02
CA ARG A 138 11.80 1.72 12.98
C ARG A 138 10.56 1.34 12.17
N LEU A 139 10.75 1.28 10.85
CA LEU A 139 9.76 0.72 9.91
C LEU A 139 10.27 -0.61 9.37
N ILE A 140 9.39 -1.61 9.30
CA ILE A 140 9.63 -2.82 8.53
C ILE A 140 8.57 -2.98 7.47
N ALA A 141 8.93 -3.59 6.34
CA ALA A 141 7.99 -3.89 5.26
C ALA A 141 8.36 -5.17 4.54
N GLU A 142 7.38 -5.79 3.92
CA GLU A 142 7.56 -6.79 2.88
C GLU A 142 7.45 -6.14 1.50
N THR A 143 8.08 -6.74 0.49
CA THR A 143 7.90 -6.31 -0.90
C THR A 143 8.15 -7.45 -1.88
N GLY A 144 7.40 -7.48 -2.98
CA GLY A 144 7.64 -8.38 -4.11
C GLY A 144 8.27 -7.61 -5.28
N ALA A 145 7.49 -6.82 -6.01
CA ALA A 145 7.99 -6.00 -7.12
C ALA A 145 8.91 -4.83 -6.68
N GLY A 146 9.09 -4.60 -5.38
CA GLY A 146 9.99 -3.60 -4.83
C GLY A 146 9.38 -2.22 -4.61
N GLN A 147 8.24 -1.88 -5.19
CA GLN A 147 7.67 -0.54 -5.11
C GLN A 147 7.25 -0.15 -3.68
N HIS A 148 6.68 -1.09 -2.93
CA HIS A 148 6.32 -0.85 -1.54
C HIS A 148 7.57 -0.65 -0.67
N GLY A 149 8.59 -1.49 -0.85
CA GLY A 149 9.87 -1.36 -0.16
C GLY A 149 10.56 -0.02 -0.44
N VAL A 150 10.59 0.42 -1.71
CA VAL A 150 11.14 1.73 -2.07
C VAL A 150 10.36 2.86 -1.41
N ALA A 151 9.02 2.81 -1.40
CA ALA A 151 8.21 3.81 -0.73
C ALA A 151 8.46 3.85 0.79
N THR A 152 8.57 2.68 1.43
CA THR A 152 8.86 2.57 2.87
C THR A 152 10.25 3.10 3.21
N ALA A 153 11.27 2.73 2.43
CA ALA A 153 12.62 3.26 2.59
C ALA A 153 12.65 4.79 2.42
N THR A 154 11.90 5.33 1.44
CA THR A 154 11.78 6.76 1.19
C THR A 154 11.17 7.50 2.39
N ALA A 155 10.05 7.02 2.91
CA ALA A 155 9.39 7.64 4.06
C ALA A 155 10.23 7.52 5.34
N ALA A 156 10.90 6.37 5.54
CA ALA A 156 11.81 6.19 6.67
C ALA A 156 12.99 7.17 6.61
N ALA A 157 13.63 7.33 5.46
CA ALA A 157 14.70 8.30 5.26
C ALA A 157 14.22 9.74 5.51
N LEU A 158 13.03 10.10 4.99
CA LEU A 158 12.43 11.42 5.20
C LEU A 158 12.20 11.72 6.69
N MET A 159 11.77 10.72 7.46
CA MET A 159 11.39 10.89 8.87
C MET A 159 12.51 10.55 9.88
N GLY A 160 13.69 10.15 9.39
CA GLY A 160 14.83 9.78 10.23
C GLY A 160 14.63 8.47 10.99
N MET A 161 13.93 7.50 10.39
CA MET A 161 13.63 6.19 10.98
C MET A 161 14.51 5.09 10.38
N GLU A 162 14.84 4.08 11.18
CA GLU A 162 15.44 2.83 10.71
C GLU A 162 14.47 2.12 9.75
N CYS A 163 14.98 1.49 8.71
CA CYS A 163 14.16 0.77 7.75
C CYS A 163 14.74 -0.61 7.41
N VAL A 164 13.90 -1.64 7.52
CA VAL A 164 14.25 -3.00 7.08
C VAL A 164 13.17 -3.52 6.14
N VAL A 165 13.58 -4.02 4.98
CA VAL A 165 12.66 -4.53 3.96
C VAL A 165 12.97 -6.00 3.68
N PHE A 166 11.97 -6.84 3.87
CA PHE A 166 12.01 -8.27 3.53
C PHE A 166 11.54 -8.47 2.10
N MET A 167 12.34 -9.18 1.32
CA MET A 167 12.06 -9.45 -0.09
C MET A 167 12.48 -10.86 -0.45
N GLY A 168 11.63 -11.60 -1.17
CA GLY A 168 12.00 -12.94 -1.63
C GLY A 168 13.29 -12.89 -2.45
N GLU A 169 14.18 -13.88 -2.27
CA GLU A 169 15.47 -13.91 -2.97
C GLU A 169 15.31 -13.86 -4.49
N GLU A 170 14.32 -14.57 -5.04
CA GLU A 170 14.02 -14.51 -6.47
C GLU A 170 13.55 -13.12 -6.92
N ASP A 171 12.77 -12.45 -6.09
CA ASP A 171 12.31 -11.09 -6.37
C ASP A 171 13.45 -10.08 -6.28
N THR A 172 14.42 -10.27 -5.36
CA THR A 172 15.61 -9.39 -5.27
C THR A 172 16.45 -9.43 -6.54
N LYS A 173 16.56 -10.59 -7.18
CA LYS A 173 17.28 -10.75 -8.45
C LYS A 173 16.53 -10.06 -9.60
N ARG A 174 15.21 -10.29 -9.70
CA ARG A 174 14.35 -9.71 -10.74
C ARG A 174 14.24 -8.21 -10.66
N GLN A 175 14.26 -7.65 -9.45
CA GLN A 175 14.02 -6.25 -9.14
C GLN A 175 15.26 -5.56 -8.55
N ALA A 176 16.46 -5.92 -9.04
CA ALA A 176 17.75 -5.43 -8.54
C ALA A 176 17.83 -3.89 -8.48
N LEU A 177 17.21 -3.19 -9.43
CA LEU A 177 17.15 -1.72 -9.43
C LEU A 177 16.39 -1.18 -8.20
N ASN A 178 15.28 -1.79 -7.82
CA ASN A 178 14.53 -1.38 -6.63
C ASN A 178 15.29 -1.72 -5.34
N VAL A 179 15.99 -2.85 -5.31
CA VAL A 179 16.91 -3.20 -4.19
C VAL A 179 17.99 -2.14 -4.05
N TYR A 180 18.62 -1.73 -5.14
CA TYR A 180 19.61 -0.65 -5.13
C TYR A 180 19.03 0.67 -4.59
N ARG A 181 17.83 1.06 -5.05
CA ARG A 181 17.14 2.28 -4.57
C ARG A 181 16.86 2.24 -3.06
N MET A 182 16.40 1.11 -2.54
CA MET A 182 16.14 0.93 -1.10
C MET A 182 17.44 1.09 -0.28
N ARG A 183 18.51 0.45 -0.73
CA ARG A 183 19.83 0.55 -0.06
C ARG A 183 20.41 1.96 -0.13
N LEU A 184 20.26 2.65 -1.26
CA LEU A 184 20.69 4.05 -1.40
C LEU A 184 19.96 4.99 -0.42
N LEU A 185 18.70 4.67 -0.08
CA LEU A 185 17.90 5.38 0.92
C LEU A 185 18.21 4.98 2.37
N GLY A 186 19.21 4.11 2.58
CA GLY A 186 19.63 3.67 3.89
C GLY A 186 18.86 2.47 4.46
N ALA A 187 17.96 1.86 3.69
CA ALA A 187 17.24 0.67 4.14
C ALA A 187 18.10 -0.60 4.03
N GLU A 188 18.01 -1.45 5.04
CA GLU A 188 18.49 -2.82 4.95
C GLU A 188 17.50 -3.65 4.15
N VAL A 189 17.99 -4.39 3.15
CA VAL A 189 17.17 -5.31 2.34
C VAL A 189 17.61 -6.73 2.63
N ILE A 190 16.73 -7.51 3.26
CA ILE A 190 16.96 -8.88 3.68
C ILE A 190 16.32 -9.82 2.66
N PRO A 191 17.13 -10.61 1.92
CA PRO A 191 16.62 -11.65 1.02
C PRO A 191 16.04 -12.81 1.85
N VAL A 192 14.82 -13.21 1.53
CA VAL A 192 14.15 -14.35 2.17
C VAL A 192 14.29 -15.57 1.26
N THR A 193 14.97 -16.59 1.76
CA THR A 193 15.27 -17.83 1.02
C THR A 193 14.33 -18.98 1.35
N SER A 194 13.50 -18.84 2.38
CA SER A 194 12.55 -19.88 2.82
C SER A 194 11.36 -20.01 1.86
N GLY A 195 10.74 -21.19 1.87
CA GLY A 195 9.54 -21.46 1.09
C GLY A 195 9.77 -21.36 -0.42
N THR A 196 9.00 -20.53 -1.09
CA THR A 196 9.14 -20.24 -2.53
C THR A 196 10.06 -19.04 -2.81
N ALA A 197 10.66 -18.47 -1.77
CA ALA A 197 11.51 -17.27 -1.84
C ALA A 197 10.84 -16.07 -2.57
N THR A 198 9.54 -15.90 -2.35
CA THR A 198 8.71 -14.84 -2.95
C THR A 198 8.00 -13.99 -1.90
N LEU A 199 7.11 -13.08 -2.34
CA LEU A 199 6.36 -12.16 -1.49
C LEU A 199 5.68 -12.82 -0.28
N LYS A 200 5.09 -14.01 -0.44
CA LYS A 200 4.43 -14.75 0.67
C LYS A 200 5.40 -15.01 1.83
N ASP A 201 6.60 -15.45 1.50
CA ASP A 201 7.62 -15.79 2.48
C ASP A 201 8.21 -14.51 3.12
N ALA A 202 8.33 -13.44 2.33
CA ALA A 202 8.70 -12.11 2.83
C ALA A 202 7.70 -11.57 3.87
N VAL A 203 6.39 -11.73 3.64
CA VAL A 203 5.34 -11.38 4.62
C VAL A 203 5.53 -12.17 5.93
N SER A 204 5.75 -13.49 5.82
CA SER A 204 5.95 -14.34 7.00
C SER A 204 7.18 -13.93 7.81
N GLU A 205 8.27 -13.57 7.13
CA GLU A 205 9.50 -13.14 7.81
C GLU A 205 9.35 -11.76 8.43
N ALA A 206 8.71 -10.81 7.76
CA ALA A 206 8.40 -9.50 8.33
C ALA A 206 7.54 -9.62 9.60
N MET A 207 6.55 -10.51 9.63
CA MET A 207 5.76 -10.77 10.84
C MET A 207 6.59 -11.38 11.97
N ARG A 208 7.49 -12.33 11.68
CA ARG A 208 8.42 -12.89 12.68
C ARG A 208 9.34 -11.80 13.24
N GLU A 209 9.85 -10.95 12.38
CA GLU A 209 10.71 -9.83 12.82
C GLU A 209 9.94 -8.84 13.68
N TRP A 210 8.69 -8.53 13.32
CA TRP A 210 7.85 -7.63 14.11
C TRP A 210 7.64 -8.13 15.55
N THR A 211 7.45 -9.46 15.74
CA THR A 211 7.31 -10.02 17.10
C THR A 211 8.54 -9.84 17.99
N LYS A 212 9.71 -9.65 17.41
CA LYS A 212 10.96 -9.46 18.19
C LYS A 212 11.11 -8.05 18.73
N ARG A 213 10.59 -7.03 18.03
CA ARG A 213 10.79 -5.60 18.33
C ARG A 213 9.50 -4.79 18.22
N ILE A 214 8.43 -5.23 18.88
CA ILE A 214 7.12 -4.57 18.81
C ILE A 214 7.15 -3.14 19.36
N SER A 215 7.94 -2.90 20.41
CA SER A 215 7.94 -1.63 21.14
C SER A 215 8.38 -0.43 20.28
N ASP A 216 9.37 -0.61 19.43
CA ASP A 216 9.98 0.45 18.64
C ASP A 216 9.71 0.36 17.13
N THR A 217 9.05 -0.71 16.68
CA THR A 217 8.89 -1.04 15.27
C THR A 217 7.42 -0.97 14.84
N HIS A 218 7.16 -0.32 13.70
CA HIS A 218 5.90 -0.39 12.98
C HIS A 218 6.04 -1.25 11.72
N TYR A 219 5.12 -2.21 11.56
CA TYR A 219 5.00 -2.96 10.32
C TYR A 219 4.18 -2.16 9.30
N CYS A 220 4.85 -1.62 8.29
CA CYS A 220 4.22 -0.85 7.22
C CYS A 220 3.67 -1.78 6.15
N LEU A 221 2.35 -2.02 6.14
CA LEU A 221 1.70 -2.98 5.27
C LEU A 221 1.35 -2.36 3.92
N GLY A 222 1.69 -3.05 2.82
CA GLY A 222 1.62 -2.49 1.47
C GLY A 222 0.27 -2.62 0.76
N SER A 223 -0.74 -3.22 1.39
CA SER A 223 -2.04 -3.48 0.78
C SER A 223 -3.18 -3.48 1.80
N VAL A 224 -4.43 -3.59 1.33
CA VAL A 224 -5.64 -3.70 2.18
C VAL A 224 -5.83 -5.09 2.80
N MET A 225 -4.79 -5.92 2.84
CA MET A 225 -4.80 -7.20 3.54
C MET A 225 -4.35 -7.04 5.00
N GLY A 226 -4.44 -8.11 5.77
CA GLY A 226 -4.00 -8.14 7.16
C GLY A 226 -5.14 -7.91 8.16
N PRO A 227 -4.82 -7.94 9.47
CA PRO A 227 -5.79 -7.73 10.52
C PRO A 227 -6.24 -6.26 10.59
N HIS A 228 -7.47 -6.02 11.08
CA HIS A 228 -7.87 -4.68 11.45
C HIS A 228 -6.85 -4.09 12.47
N PRO A 229 -6.41 -2.81 12.35
CA PRO A 229 -6.97 -1.74 11.52
C PRO A 229 -6.30 -1.55 10.15
N PHE A 230 -5.33 -2.38 9.74
CA PHE A 230 -4.57 -2.19 8.49
C PHE A 230 -5.44 -1.97 7.25
N PRO A 231 -6.49 -2.77 6.97
CA PRO A 231 -7.34 -2.53 5.80
C PRO A 231 -8.01 -1.17 5.81
N THR A 232 -8.32 -0.64 6.97
CA THR A 232 -8.95 0.68 7.13
C THR A 232 -7.93 1.81 6.93
N ILE A 233 -6.72 1.64 7.46
CA ILE A 233 -5.62 2.64 7.34
C ILE A 233 -5.17 2.76 5.87
N VAL A 234 -5.04 1.61 5.18
CA VAL A 234 -4.47 1.56 3.82
C VAL A 234 -5.47 2.01 2.75
N ARG A 235 -6.76 1.88 3.02
CA ARG A 235 -7.82 2.30 2.09
C ARG A 235 -7.91 3.82 1.95
#